data_56390aac9d7d2dd0646317456dbd66fc
#
_entry.id   56390aac9d7d2dd0646317456dbd66fc
#
_cell.length_a   1.000
_cell.length_b   1.000
_cell.length_c   1.000
_cell.angle_alpha   90.00
_cell.angle_beta   90.00
_cell.angle_gamma   90.00
#
_symmetry.space_group_name_H-M   'P 1'
#
loop_
_entity.id
_entity.type
_entity.pdbx_description
1 polymer ?
#
loop_
_entity_poly.entity_id
_entity_poly.type
_entity_poly.pdbx_seq_one_letter_code
_entity_poly.pdbx_strand_id
1 'polypeptide(L)'
;LPLILAGNRDEMATRPSAPPGRHWADRPEVVAGLDLLAGGSWLGINDHGVVAVVMNREGSLGPAGDKRSRGELVLEALDHGEASDAAQALAFLDRTAYRPFNLVVADPVSAYWLRHDDADASDQLQVIEIHAGLHMLGARELNDESMSRIRLFLPLFRQASAPVPGMGDWKKWPALLADRSYSETDGPYSAMNLRLPNGFGTRSSHLVAMPHYPGVTFDPVFLFADGPPDRVGFSVVDR
;
A
#
# COMPACT_ATOMS: atom_id res chain seq x y z
N LEU A 1 -8.41 18.13 -1.20
CA LEU A 1 -6.99 17.77 -1.10
C LEU A 1 -6.72 16.60 -2.03
N PRO A 2 -5.56 16.54 -2.69
CA PRO A 2 -5.20 15.38 -3.50
C PRO A 2 -5.08 14.12 -2.61
N LEU A 3 -5.27 12.95 -3.18
CA LEU A 3 -4.88 11.71 -2.55
C LEU A 3 -3.35 11.59 -2.63
N ILE A 4 -2.71 11.35 -1.50
CA ILE A 4 -1.27 11.07 -1.42
C ILE A 4 -1.08 9.76 -0.66
N LEU A 5 -0.38 8.81 -1.26
CA LEU A 5 -0.01 7.55 -0.65
C LEU A 5 1.51 7.38 -0.69
N ALA A 6 2.09 6.95 0.42
CA ALA A 6 3.50 6.62 0.53
C ALA A 6 3.65 5.31 1.30
N GLY A 7 4.50 4.42 0.84
CA GLY A 7 4.68 3.14 1.50
C GLY A 7 5.93 2.38 1.11
N ASN A 8 6.33 1.51 2.00
CA ASN A 8 7.38 0.51 1.80
C ASN A 8 6.74 -0.88 1.62
N ARG A 9 7.29 -1.67 0.71
CA ARG A 9 7.01 -3.09 0.62
C ARG A 9 8.09 -3.87 1.36
N ASP A 10 7.70 -4.51 2.44
CA ASP A 10 8.58 -5.42 3.19
C ASP A 10 8.31 -6.86 2.74
N GLU A 11 9.35 -7.56 2.32
CA GLU A 11 9.24 -8.91 1.80
C GLU A 11 10.59 -9.67 1.94
N MET A 12 10.58 -10.98 1.75
CA MET A 12 11.79 -11.78 1.65
C MET A 12 12.61 -11.41 0.41
N ALA A 13 13.93 -11.33 0.57
CA ALA A 13 14.85 -11.02 -0.54
C ALA A 13 14.79 -12.03 -1.69
N THR A 14 14.34 -13.25 -1.41
CA THR A 14 14.20 -14.34 -2.37
C THR A 14 12.89 -14.31 -3.15
N ARG A 15 11.92 -13.43 -2.79
CA ARG A 15 10.65 -13.33 -3.50
C ARG A 15 10.80 -12.43 -4.73
N PRO A 16 10.79 -13.00 -5.95
CA PRO A 16 10.99 -12.21 -7.17
C PRO A 16 9.77 -11.34 -7.47
N SER A 17 10.02 -10.14 -7.94
CA SER A 17 9.00 -9.18 -8.37
C SER A 17 9.51 -8.33 -9.51
N ALA A 18 8.60 -7.76 -10.32
CA ALA A 18 8.91 -6.75 -11.31
C ALA A 18 8.41 -5.36 -10.86
N PRO A 19 9.10 -4.28 -11.26
CA PRO A 19 8.66 -2.91 -11.03
C PRO A 19 7.24 -2.65 -11.55
N PRO A 20 6.57 -1.59 -11.10
CA PRO A 20 5.26 -1.21 -11.63
C PRO A 20 5.30 -0.99 -13.15
N GLY A 21 4.29 -1.54 -13.83
CA GLY A 21 4.10 -1.46 -15.27
C GLY A 21 2.76 -2.09 -15.66
N ARG A 22 2.46 -2.12 -16.97
CA ARG A 22 1.26 -2.76 -17.52
C ARG A 22 1.55 -4.24 -17.81
N HIS A 23 1.42 -5.09 -16.80
CA HIS A 23 1.81 -6.50 -16.86
C HIS A 23 0.70 -7.45 -17.32
N TRP A 24 -0.58 -7.05 -17.21
CA TRP A 24 -1.73 -7.91 -17.48
C TRP A 24 -2.40 -7.48 -18.78
N ALA A 25 -2.38 -8.36 -19.77
CA ALA A 25 -2.96 -8.07 -21.10
C ALA A 25 -4.50 -7.93 -21.05
N ASP A 26 -5.16 -8.57 -20.10
CA ASP A 26 -6.59 -8.49 -19.82
C ASP A 26 -6.97 -7.26 -18.97
N ARG A 27 -6.00 -6.53 -18.46
CA ARG A 27 -6.16 -5.30 -17.64
C ARG A 27 -5.24 -4.19 -18.15
N PRO A 28 -5.45 -3.69 -19.39
CA PRO A 28 -4.53 -2.72 -20.00
C PRO A 28 -4.48 -1.38 -19.28
N GLU A 29 -5.45 -1.06 -18.45
CA GLU A 29 -5.53 0.20 -17.69
C GLU A 29 -4.80 0.13 -16.34
N VAL A 30 -4.29 -1.05 -15.94
CA VAL A 30 -3.64 -1.26 -14.64
C VAL A 30 -2.14 -1.07 -14.76
N VAL A 31 -1.59 -0.20 -13.91
CA VAL A 31 -0.15 -0.02 -13.69
C VAL A 31 0.17 -0.43 -12.26
N ALA A 32 0.83 -1.56 -12.08
CA ALA A 32 1.09 -2.12 -10.77
C ALA A 32 2.38 -2.94 -10.74
N GLY A 33 2.98 -3.12 -9.56
CA GLY A 33 4.09 -4.05 -9.37
C GLY A 33 3.64 -5.49 -9.55
N LEU A 34 4.46 -6.35 -10.15
CA LEU A 34 4.12 -7.75 -10.38
C LEU A 34 4.87 -8.66 -9.39
N ASP A 35 4.13 -9.44 -8.64
CA ASP A 35 4.64 -10.58 -7.89
C ASP A 35 4.82 -11.76 -8.86
N LEU A 36 6.06 -12.08 -9.20
CA LEU A 36 6.37 -13.12 -10.19
C LEU A 36 6.06 -14.55 -9.72
N LEU A 37 5.82 -14.77 -8.43
CA LEU A 37 5.42 -16.08 -7.92
C LEU A 37 3.90 -16.29 -7.95
N ALA A 38 3.13 -15.25 -7.57
CA ALA A 38 1.70 -15.35 -7.38
C ALA A 38 0.88 -14.67 -8.48
N GLY A 39 1.50 -13.93 -9.39
CA GLY A 39 0.86 -13.26 -10.52
C GLY A 39 0.03 -12.04 -10.17
N GLY A 40 -0.11 -11.68 -8.88
CA GLY A 40 -0.83 -10.51 -8.40
C GLY A 40 0.08 -9.32 -8.08
N SER A 41 -0.47 -8.34 -7.38
CA SER A 41 0.23 -7.11 -7.00
C SER A 41 0.13 -6.83 -5.50
N TRP A 42 1.01 -5.95 -5.00
CA TRP A 42 0.91 -5.38 -3.64
C TRP A 42 0.38 -3.95 -3.65
N LEU A 43 0.58 -3.22 -4.75
CA LEU A 43 0.12 -1.86 -4.96
C LEU A 43 0.05 -1.55 -6.45
N GLY A 44 -1.00 -0.86 -6.86
CA GLY A 44 -1.18 -0.36 -8.21
C GLY A 44 -2.15 0.80 -8.29
N ILE A 45 -2.23 1.33 -9.50
CA ILE A 45 -3.19 2.36 -9.91
C ILE A 45 -3.83 1.94 -11.22
N ASN A 46 -4.99 2.50 -11.54
CA ASN A 46 -5.56 2.40 -12.87
C ASN A 46 -5.68 3.77 -13.56
N ASP A 47 -6.03 3.78 -14.83
CA ASP A 47 -6.16 5.01 -15.62
C ASP A 47 -7.35 5.89 -15.18
N HIS A 48 -8.29 5.37 -14.39
CA HIS A 48 -9.42 6.11 -13.81
C HIS A 48 -9.02 6.84 -12.51
N GLY A 49 -7.86 6.56 -11.93
CA GLY A 49 -7.36 7.21 -10.72
C GLY A 49 -7.65 6.46 -9.44
N VAL A 50 -8.08 5.20 -9.51
CA VAL A 50 -8.17 4.32 -8.35
C VAL A 50 -6.79 3.81 -8.00
N VAL A 51 -6.48 3.82 -6.71
CA VAL A 51 -5.26 3.27 -6.10
C VAL A 51 -5.67 2.13 -5.17
N ALA A 52 -4.97 1.00 -5.25
CA ALA A 52 -5.18 -0.13 -4.36
C ALA A 52 -3.86 -0.61 -3.77
N VAL A 53 -3.86 -0.92 -2.47
CA VAL A 53 -2.69 -1.48 -1.77
C VAL A 53 -3.13 -2.53 -0.75
N VAL A 54 -2.48 -3.69 -0.77
CA VAL A 54 -2.76 -4.78 0.16
C VAL A 54 -1.60 -5.01 1.11
N MET A 55 -1.92 -5.26 2.37
CA MET A 55 -0.97 -5.59 3.42
C MET A 55 -1.39 -6.87 4.16
N ASN A 56 -0.42 -7.64 4.58
CA ASN A 56 -0.65 -8.79 5.44
C ASN A 56 -1.04 -8.32 6.84
N ARG A 57 -1.99 -9.00 7.46
CA ARG A 57 -2.23 -8.83 8.90
C ARG A 57 -1.25 -9.67 9.72
N GLU A 58 -1.08 -9.30 10.98
CA GLU A 58 -0.21 -10.00 11.91
C GLU A 58 -0.56 -11.49 11.99
N GLY A 59 0.46 -12.35 12.01
CA GLY A 59 0.27 -13.81 12.00
C GLY A 59 -0.13 -14.43 10.66
N SER A 60 -0.40 -13.62 9.62
CA SER A 60 -0.87 -14.11 8.31
C SER A 60 0.20 -14.15 7.22
N LEU A 61 1.49 -14.05 7.56
CA LEU A 61 2.58 -14.09 6.57
C LEU A 61 2.71 -15.45 5.90
N GLY A 62 3.20 -15.42 4.67
CA GLY A 62 3.49 -16.60 3.85
C GLY A 62 2.28 -17.16 3.10
N PRO A 63 2.52 -18.12 2.20
CA PRO A 63 1.47 -18.81 1.45
C PRO A 63 0.71 -19.81 2.35
N ALA A 64 -0.52 -20.14 1.96
CA ALA A 64 -1.26 -21.30 2.46
C ALA A 64 -1.80 -22.04 1.24
N GLY A 65 -1.63 -23.35 1.18
CA GLY A 65 -1.91 -24.14 -0.02
C GLY A 65 -3.39 -24.20 -0.42
N ASP A 66 -4.28 -23.86 0.51
CA ASP A 66 -5.73 -23.81 0.34
C ASP A 66 -6.27 -22.39 0.15
N LYS A 67 -5.40 -21.36 0.07
CA LYS A 67 -5.79 -19.94 -0.02
C LYS A 67 -5.29 -19.30 -1.31
N ARG A 68 -6.11 -18.42 -1.86
CA ARG A 68 -5.76 -17.53 -2.96
C ARG A 68 -4.72 -16.47 -2.53
N SER A 69 -4.03 -15.92 -3.52
CA SER A 69 -3.10 -14.80 -3.28
C SER A 69 -3.86 -13.51 -2.99
N ARG A 70 -3.52 -12.84 -1.90
CA ARG A 70 -4.04 -11.49 -1.60
C ARG A 70 -3.69 -10.46 -2.67
N GLY A 71 -2.63 -10.72 -3.46
CA GLY A 71 -2.25 -9.85 -4.58
C GLY A 71 -3.29 -9.76 -5.70
N GLU A 72 -4.20 -10.72 -5.79
CA GLU A 72 -5.34 -10.67 -6.71
C GLU A 72 -6.33 -9.57 -6.32
N LEU A 73 -6.49 -9.28 -5.03
CA LEU A 73 -7.41 -8.26 -4.52
C LEU A 73 -7.06 -6.86 -5.00
N VAL A 74 -5.77 -6.58 -5.20
CA VAL A 74 -5.31 -5.31 -5.78
C VAL A 74 -5.81 -5.18 -7.22
N LEU A 75 -5.69 -6.25 -8.00
CA LEU A 75 -6.13 -6.25 -9.40
C LEU A 75 -7.65 -6.16 -9.49
N GLU A 76 -8.39 -6.93 -8.67
CA GLU A 76 -9.85 -6.87 -8.62
C GLU A 76 -10.33 -5.46 -8.22
N ALA A 77 -9.68 -4.78 -7.28
CA ALA A 77 -10.00 -3.40 -6.92
C ALA A 77 -9.76 -2.43 -8.09
N LEU A 78 -8.69 -2.63 -8.85
CA LEU A 78 -8.32 -1.78 -9.97
C LEU A 78 -9.14 -2.04 -11.26
N ASP A 79 -10.00 -3.07 -11.28
CA ASP A 79 -10.99 -3.30 -12.35
C ASP A 79 -12.18 -2.32 -12.27
N HIS A 80 -12.23 -1.45 -11.25
CA HIS A 80 -13.30 -0.48 -11.04
C HIS A 80 -12.86 0.96 -11.35
N GLY A 81 -13.80 1.78 -11.81
CA GLY A 81 -13.57 3.19 -12.13
C GLY A 81 -13.55 4.12 -10.91
N GLU A 82 -14.17 3.70 -9.79
CA GLU A 82 -14.28 4.47 -8.54
C GLU A 82 -13.95 3.60 -7.33
N ALA A 83 -13.35 4.20 -6.29
CA ALA A 83 -13.00 3.48 -5.07
C ALA A 83 -14.23 2.97 -4.31
N SER A 84 -15.35 3.70 -4.39
CA SER A 84 -16.64 3.31 -3.78
C SER A 84 -17.18 2.02 -4.39
N ASP A 85 -17.13 1.89 -5.72
CA ASP A 85 -17.63 0.72 -6.45
C ASP A 85 -16.74 -0.50 -6.16
N ALA A 86 -15.43 -0.31 -6.17
CA ALA A 86 -14.47 -1.35 -5.79
C ALA A 86 -14.71 -1.84 -4.36
N ALA A 87 -14.89 -0.92 -3.40
CA ALA A 87 -15.13 -1.28 -2.00
C ALA A 87 -16.44 -2.04 -1.82
N GLN A 88 -17.52 -1.64 -2.52
CA GLN A 88 -18.81 -2.33 -2.50
C GLN A 88 -18.73 -3.73 -3.12
N ALA A 89 -18.08 -3.86 -4.28
CA ALA A 89 -17.92 -5.15 -4.95
C ALA A 89 -17.13 -6.15 -4.09
N LEU A 90 -16.00 -5.69 -3.53
CA LEU A 90 -15.15 -6.52 -2.69
C LEU A 90 -15.76 -6.84 -1.31
N ALA A 91 -16.74 -6.08 -0.82
CA ALA A 91 -17.42 -6.38 0.44
C ALA A 91 -18.09 -7.77 0.45
N PHE A 92 -18.50 -8.26 -0.72
CA PHE A 92 -19.13 -9.58 -0.90
C PHE A 92 -18.16 -10.72 -1.24
N LEU A 93 -16.87 -10.42 -1.23
CA LEU A 93 -15.83 -11.43 -1.48
C LEU A 93 -15.92 -12.57 -0.47
N ASP A 94 -15.70 -13.80 -0.93
CA ASP A 94 -15.48 -14.93 -0.04
C ASP A 94 -14.14 -14.77 0.69
N ARG A 95 -14.20 -14.18 1.88
CA ARG A 95 -13.02 -13.95 2.71
C ARG A 95 -12.30 -15.22 3.12
N THR A 96 -13.03 -16.36 3.14
CA THR A 96 -12.44 -17.65 3.51
C THR A 96 -11.45 -18.15 2.47
N ALA A 97 -11.51 -17.63 1.24
CA ALA A 97 -10.55 -17.93 0.18
C ALA A 97 -9.17 -17.28 0.42
N TYR A 98 -9.04 -16.35 1.36
CA TYR A 98 -7.81 -15.60 1.62
C TYR A 98 -7.36 -15.72 3.07
N ARG A 99 -6.07 -15.55 3.31
CA ARG A 99 -5.55 -15.27 4.65
C ARG A 99 -5.88 -13.83 5.05
N PRO A 100 -5.91 -13.51 6.38
CA PRO A 100 -6.17 -12.16 6.85
C PRO A 100 -5.35 -11.08 6.14
N PHE A 101 -6.01 -9.95 5.82
CA PHE A 101 -5.42 -8.83 5.11
C PHE A 101 -6.02 -7.48 5.51
N ASN A 102 -5.29 -6.42 5.23
CA ASN A 102 -5.77 -5.07 5.09
C ASN A 102 -5.65 -4.66 3.62
N LEU A 103 -6.73 -4.18 3.01
CA LEU A 103 -6.73 -3.62 1.68
C LEU A 103 -7.22 -2.18 1.75
N VAL A 104 -6.46 -1.25 1.22
CA VAL A 104 -6.90 0.13 1.03
C VAL A 104 -7.22 0.32 -0.44
N VAL A 105 -8.39 0.87 -0.71
CA VAL A 105 -8.82 1.30 -2.04
C VAL A 105 -9.21 2.76 -1.94
N ALA A 106 -8.64 3.60 -2.79
CA ALA A 106 -8.83 5.04 -2.73
C ALA A 106 -8.80 5.68 -4.11
N ASP A 107 -9.48 6.80 -4.23
CA ASP A 107 -9.44 7.71 -5.37
C ASP A 107 -9.40 9.17 -4.88
N PRO A 108 -9.41 10.21 -5.74
CA PRO A 108 -9.43 11.60 -5.31
C PRO A 108 -10.67 12.02 -4.51
N VAL A 109 -11.72 11.21 -4.45
CA VAL A 109 -13.00 11.54 -3.81
C VAL A 109 -13.17 10.82 -2.49
N SER A 110 -12.82 9.52 -2.44
CA SER A 110 -13.09 8.64 -1.32
C SER A 110 -11.96 7.65 -1.06
N ALA A 111 -11.89 7.14 0.15
CA ALA A 111 -10.93 6.11 0.53
C ALA A 111 -11.58 5.11 1.49
N TYR A 112 -11.31 3.83 1.28
CA TYR A 112 -11.86 2.74 2.06
C TYR A 112 -10.77 1.79 2.51
N TRP A 113 -10.92 1.29 3.73
CA TRP A 113 -10.15 0.21 4.28
C TRP A 113 -11.03 -1.03 4.40
N LEU A 114 -10.69 -2.07 3.65
CA LEU A 114 -11.32 -3.38 3.72
C LEU A 114 -10.45 -4.26 4.60
N ARG A 115 -11.06 -4.77 5.68
CA ARG A 115 -10.38 -5.57 6.68
C ARG A 115 -10.92 -6.99 6.69
N HIS A 116 -10.03 -7.96 6.59
CA HIS A 116 -10.28 -9.37 6.89
C HIS A 116 -9.44 -9.81 8.08
N ASP A 117 -10.11 -10.27 9.12
CA ASP A 117 -9.49 -10.88 10.30
C ASP A 117 -10.21 -12.19 10.63
N ASP A 118 -9.45 -13.27 10.88
CA ASP A 118 -10.02 -14.58 11.24
C ASP A 118 -10.75 -14.55 12.59
N ALA A 119 -10.45 -13.57 13.45
CA ALA A 119 -11.12 -13.38 14.73
C ALA A 119 -12.52 -12.73 14.59
N ASP A 120 -12.84 -12.15 13.42
CA ASP A 120 -14.14 -11.53 13.21
C ASP A 120 -15.26 -12.58 13.14
N ALA A 121 -16.32 -12.36 13.92
CA ALA A 121 -17.50 -13.23 13.92
C ALA A 121 -18.38 -13.06 12.66
N SER A 122 -18.17 -12.00 11.88
CA SER A 122 -18.91 -11.71 10.65
C SER A 122 -18.37 -12.54 9.49
N ASP A 123 -19.24 -13.06 8.64
CA ASP A 123 -18.87 -13.72 7.39
C ASP A 123 -18.51 -12.72 6.26
N GLN A 124 -18.72 -11.43 6.47
CA GLN A 124 -18.42 -10.37 5.51
C GLN A 124 -17.16 -9.61 5.87
N LEU A 125 -16.48 -9.07 4.86
CA LEU A 125 -15.40 -8.10 5.06
C LEU A 125 -15.93 -6.85 5.74
N GLN A 126 -15.14 -6.30 6.65
CA GLN A 126 -15.43 -4.98 7.19
C GLN A 126 -14.95 -3.92 6.20
N VAL A 127 -15.86 -3.07 5.74
CA VAL A 127 -15.57 -1.92 4.89
C VAL A 127 -15.70 -0.65 5.72
N ILE A 128 -14.61 0.07 5.86
CA ILE A 128 -14.50 1.24 6.73
C ILE A 128 -14.04 2.41 5.88
N GLU A 129 -14.80 3.50 5.88
CA GLU A 129 -14.40 4.74 5.21
C GLU A 129 -13.21 5.38 5.94
N ILE A 130 -12.19 5.78 5.19
CA ILE A 130 -11.04 6.53 5.70
C ILE A 130 -11.33 8.02 5.46
N HIS A 131 -11.60 8.75 6.53
CA HIS A 131 -11.87 10.17 6.43
C HIS A 131 -10.62 10.98 6.08
N ALA A 132 -10.84 12.22 5.61
CA ALA A 132 -9.73 13.12 5.25
C ALA A 132 -8.76 13.33 6.44
N GLY A 133 -7.48 13.22 6.18
CA GLY A 133 -6.42 13.33 7.19
C GLY A 133 -5.18 12.54 6.81
N LEU A 134 -4.21 12.54 7.71
CA LEU A 134 -3.02 11.70 7.59
C LEU A 134 -3.20 10.45 8.45
N HIS A 135 -3.17 9.33 7.80
CA HIS A 135 -3.34 8.01 8.40
C HIS A 135 -2.14 7.11 8.11
N MET A 136 -1.92 6.15 8.97
CA MET A 136 -0.91 5.12 8.78
C MET A 136 -1.52 3.74 9.07
N LEU A 137 -1.30 2.81 8.15
CA LEU A 137 -1.80 1.44 8.26
C LEU A 137 -0.64 0.46 8.07
N GLY A 138 -0.65 -0.59 8.87
CA GLY A 138 0.30 -1.68 8.79
C GLY A 138 -0.40 -3.03 8.91
N ALA A 139 0.16 -3.92 9.73
CA ALA A 139 -0.35 -5.28 9.89
C ALA A 139 -1.53 -5.40 10.89
N ARG A 140 -1.99 -4.31 11.48
CA ARG A 140 -3.10 -4.26 12.45
C ARG A 140 -4.14 -3.23 12.02
N GLU A 141 -4.71 -2.49 12.99
CA GLU A 141 -5.74 -1.49 12.74
C GLU A 141 -5.15 -0.17 12.20
N LEU A 142 -6.02 0.64 11.61
CA LEU A 142 -5.68 1.98 11.13
C LEU A 142 -5.23 2.86 12.30
N ASN A 143 -4.05 3.47 12.20
CA ASN A 143 -3.44 4.31 13.23
C ASN A 143 -3.20 3.59 14.58
N ASP A 144 -3.04 2.28 14.57
CA ASP A 144 -2.82 1.49 15.79
C ASP A 144 -1.42 1.74 16.37
N GLU A 145 -1.32 2.61 17.37
CA GLU A 145 -0.06 2.95 18.05
C GLU A 145 0.49 1.80 18.93
N SER A 146 -0.25 0.68 19.10
CA SER A 146 0.31 -0.53 19.67
C SER A 146 1.38 -1.15 18.76
N MET A 147 1.30 -0.86 17.44
CA MET A 147 2.38 -1.14 16.51
C MET A 147 3.49 -0.09 16.68
N SER A 148 4.66 -0.54 17.09
CA SER A 148 5.81 0.34 17.36
C SER A 148 6.20 1.23 16.17
N ARG A 149 6.10 0.72 14.94
CA ARG A 149 6.35 1.51 13.72
C ARG A 149 5.37 2.67 13.59
N ILE A 150 4.07 2.43 13.79
CA ILE A 150 3.06 3.48 13.74
C ILE A 150 3.28 4.50 14.86
N ARG A 151 3.53 4.04 16.09
CA ARG A 151 3.81 4.90 17.23
C ARG A 151 5.02 5.82 17.01
N LEU A 152 6.06 5.34 16.35
CA LEU A 152 7.28 6.12 16.08
C LEU A 152 7.09 7.08 14.90
N PHE A 153 6.52 6.62 13.78
CA PHE A 153 6.57 7.36 12.52
C PHE A 153 5.32 8.18 12.22
N LEU A 154 4.14 7.80 12.69
CA LEU A 154 2.93 8.59 12.47
C LEU A 154 3.07 10.05 12.98
N PRO A 155 3.63 10.31 14.18
CA PRO A 155 3.89 11.68 14.62
C PRO A 155 4.88 12.42 13.73
N LEU A 156 5.90 11.76 13.18
CA LEU A 156 6.89 12.38 12.29
C LEU A 156 6.27 12.77 10.94
N PHE A 157 5.42 11.91 10.37
CA PHE A 157 4.66 12.25 9.17
C PHE A 157 3.69 13.41 9.42
N ARG A 158 3.01 13.45 10.57
CA ARG A 158 2.11 14.56 10.96
C ARG A 158 2.84 15.89 11.12
N GLN A 159 4.09 15.87 11.60
CA GLN A 159 4.93 17.06 11.75
C GLN A 159 5.58 17.52 10.43
N ALA A 160 5.72 16.60 9.48
CA ALA A 160 6.28 16.93 8.18
C ALA A 160 5.29 17.79 7.37
N SER A 161 5.82 18.77 6.63
CA SER A 161 5.02 19.51 5.66
C SER A 161 4.41 18.56 4.64
N ALA A 162 3.16 18.81 4.25
CA ALA A 162 2.51 18.04 3.20
C ALA A 162 3.30 18.14 1.87
N PRO A 163 3.43 17.06 1.12
CA PRO A 163 4.02 17.08 -0.21
C PRO A 163 3.26 18.01 -1.17
N VAL A 164 3.96 18.50 -2.18
CA VAL A 164 3.41 19.27 -3.30
C VAL A 164 3.75 18.52 -4.61
N PRO A 165 3.07 17.40 -4.90
CA PRO A 165 3.45 16.47 -5.97
C PRO A 165 3.51 17.11 -7.36
N GLY A 166 2.62 18.07 -7.66
CA GLY A 166 2.62 18.81 -8.92
C GLY A 166 3.89 19.64 -9.16
N MET A 167 4.69 19.89 -8.13
CA MET A 167 6.00 20.54 -8.21
C MET A 167 7.16 19.53 -8.04
N GLY A 168 6.88 18.24 -7.94
CA GLY A 168 7.86 17.21 -7.64
C GLY A 168 8.43 17.27 -6.22
N ASP A 169 7.83 18.06 -5.34
CA ASP A 169 8.33 18.27 -3.98
C ASP A 169 7.62 17.37 -2.96
N TRP A 170 8.28 16.28 -2.60
CA TRP A 170 7.78 15.29 -1.64
C TRP A 170 8.19 15.59 -0.19
N LYS A 171 8.83 16.72 0.06
CA LYS A 171 9.27 17.18 1.39
C LYS A 171 10.12 16.13 2.10
N LYS A 172 9.79 15.82 3.35
CA LYS A 172 10.51 14.84 4.16
C LYS A 172 10.04 13.39 3.96
N TRP A 173 8.99 13.15 3.18
CA TRP A 173 8.40 11.82 3.07
C TRP A 173 9.35 10.74 2.54
N PRO A 174 10.16 10.99 1.48
CA PRO A 174 11.17 10.02 1.05
C PRO A 174 12.19 9.68 2.14
N ALA A 175 12.64 10.69 2.90
CA ALA A 175 13.58 10.49 3.99
C ALA A 175 12.97 9.69 5.16
N LEU A 176 11.68 9.92 5.47
CA LEU A 176 10.96 9.13 6.46
C LEU A 176 10.78 7.68 6.03
N LEU A 177 10.49 7.42 4.73
CA LEU A 177 10.44 6.05 4.20
C LEU A 177 11.80 5.36 4.25
N ALA A 178 12.89 6.11 4.11
CA ALA A 178 14.26 5.62 4.14
C ALA A 178 14.82 5.40 5.56
N ASP A 179 14.10 5.86 6.58
CA ASP A 179 14.60 5.87 7.97
C ASP A 179 14.70 4.45 8.53
N ARG A 180 15.91 4.08 8.95
CA ARG A 180 16.27 2.79 9.53
C ARG A 180 16.38 2.82 11.05
N SER A 181 16.16 3.98 11.67
CA SER A 181 16.14 4.08 13.12
C SER A 181 15.00 3.27 13.71
N TYR A 182 15.24 2.67 14.85
CA TYR A 182 14.26 1.88 15.58
C TYR A 182 14.46 2.03 17.09
N SER A 183 13.43 1.75 17.85
CA SER A 183 13.51 1.68 19.30
C SER A 183 14.24 0.41 19.72
N GLU A 184 15.24 0.51 20.59
CA GLU A 184 15.94 -0.66 21.12
C GLU A 184 15.02 -1.63 21.86
N THR A 185 13.98 -1.09 22.52
CA THR A 185 12.97 -1.88 23.25
C THR A 185 12.02 -2.64 22.34
N ASP A 186 11.67 -2.05 21.17
CA ASP A 186 10.73 -2.63 20.21
C ASP A 186 11.44 -3.45 19.11
N GLY A 187 12.76 -3.27 19.00
CA GLY A 187 13.59 -3.98 18.03
C GLY A 187 13.42 -3.48 16.58
N PRO A 188 14.13 -4.12 15.63
CA PRO A 188 14.25 -3.64 14.26
C PRO A 188 12.94 -3.61 13.46
N TYR A 189 11.90 -4.34 13.86
CA TYR A 189 10.58 -4.28 13.23
C TYR A 189 9.88 -2.93 13.40
N SER A 190 10.37 -2.09 14.31
CA SER A 190 9.86 -0.73 14.48
C SER A 190 10.44 0.29 13.50
N ALA A 191 11.48 -0.05 12.72
CA ALA A 191 12.01 0.81 11.67
C ALA A 191 11.03 0.97 10.50
N MET A 192 11.05 2.15 9.84
CA MET A 192 10.30 2.34 8.61
C MET A 192 10.93 1.58 7.45
N ASN A 193 12.24 1.69 7.27
CA ASN A 193 13.02 0.91 6.32
C ASN A 193 13.63 -0.29 7.05
N LEU A 194 12.96 -1.42 6.91
CA LEU A 194 13.27 -2.65 7.65
C LEU A 194 14.41 -3.43 6.98
N ARG A 195 15.30 -3.97 7.81
CA ARG A 195 16.32 -4.93 7.36
C ARG A 195 16.64 -5.94 8.46
N LEU A 196 16.30 -7.20 8.19
CA LEU A 196 16.57 -8.30 9.12
C LEU A 196 17.67 -9.25 8.60
N PRO A 197 18.36 -9.95 9.50
CA PRO A 197 19.44 -10.90 9.13
C PRO A 197 18.94 -12.09 8.29
N ASN A 198 17.67 -12.49 8.43
CA ASN A 198 17.06 -13.59 7.68
C ASN A 198 16.70 -13.23 6.22
N GLY A 199 17.02 -12.01 5.77
CA GLY A 199 16.71 -11.52 4.41
C GLY A 199 15.32 -10.92 4.25
N PHE A 200 14.50 -10.87 5.30
CA PHE A 200 13.25 -10.10 5.28
C PHE A 200 13.55 -8.60 5.48
N GLY A 201 12.85 -7.75 4.74
CA GLY A 201 13.01 -6.30 4.86
C GLY A 201 12.41 -5.52 3.71
N THR A 202 12.61 -4.21 3.73
CA THR A 202 12.11 -3.31 2.69
C THR A 202 12.77 -3.62 1.35
N ARG A 203 11.94 -3.92 0.35
CA ARG A 203 12.35 -4.34 -0.99
C ARG A 203 12.11 -3.28 -2.05
N SER A 204 11.11 -2.44 -1.83
CA SER A 204 10.78 -1.31 -2.69
C SER A 204 9.99 -0.26 -1.92
N SER A 205 9.91 0.94 -2.50
CA SER A 205 9.09 2.03 -1.96
C SER A 205 8.30 2.72 -3.05
N HIS A 206 7.17 3.31 -2.69
CA HIS A 206 6.29 4.00 -3.62
C HIS A 206 5.78 5.31 -3.03
N LEU A 207 5.62 6.26 -3.93
CA LEU A 207 4.96 7.54 -3.70
C LEU A 207 3.94 7.72 -4.81
N VAL A 208 2.67 7.81 -4.45
CA VAL A 208 1.57 7.99 -5.39
C VAL A 208 0.82 9.26 -5.02
N ALA A 209 0.47 10.06 -6.02
CA ALA A 209 -0.42 11.19 -5.82
C ALA A 209 -1.42 11.29 -6.96
N MET A 210 -2.71 11.40 -6.58
CA MET A 210 -3.81 11.68 -7.49
C MET A 210 -4.28 13.12 -7.29
N PRO A 211 -4.48 13.90 -8.37
CA PRO A 211 -4.98 15.25 -8.26
C PRO A 211 -6.40 15.27 -7.73
N HIS A 212 -6.80 16.37 -7.11
CA HIS A 212 -8.20 16.57 -6.71
C HIS A 212 -9.10 16.74 -7.94
N TYR A 213 -10.26 16.12 -7.91
CA TYR A 213 -11.28 16.27 -8.94
C TYR A 213 -12.55 16.94 -8.35
N PRO A 214 -13.24 17.86 -9.03
CA PRO A 214 -12.83 18.56 -10.26
C PRO A 214 -11.78 19.63 -9.97
N GLY A 215 -10.93 19.91 -10.95
CA GLY A 215 -9.86 20.90 -10.80
C GLY A 215 -8.49 20.25 -10.82
N VAL A 216 -8.19 19.50 -11.90
CA VAL A 216 -6.89 18.86 -12.12
C VAL A 216 -5.79 19.92 -12.07
N THR A 217 -4.93 19.83 -11.05
CA THR A 217 -3.83 20.77 -10.82
C THR A 217 -2.48 20.18 -11.23
N PHE A 218 -2.40 18.88 -11.46
CA PHE A 218 -1.23 18.14 -11.93
C PHE A 218 -1.67 16.76 -12.47
N ASP A 219 -0.83 16.12 -13.29
CA ASP A 219 -1.05 14.75 -13.72
C ASP A 219 -0.82 13.78 -12.56
N PRO A 220 -1.55 12.64 -12.48
CA PRO A 220 -1.26 11.61 -11.49
C PRO A 220 0.22 11.23 -11.49
N VAL A 221 0.80 11.14 -10.31
CA VAL A 221 2.22 10.82 -10.11
C VAL A 221 2.34 9.45 -9.47
N PHE A 222 3.16 8.58 -10.07
CA PHE A 222 3.60 7.35 -9.46
C PHE A 222 5.12 7.29 -9.52
N LEU A 223 5.76 7.35 -8.35
CA LEU A 223 7.21 7.19 -8.19
C LEU A 223 7.50 5.87 -7.50
N PHE A 224 8.55 5.20 -7.96
CA PHE A 224 8.97 3.91 -7.44
C PHE A 224 10.47 3.88 -7.19
N ALA A 225 10.89 3.33 -6.06
CA ALA A 225 12.26 2.96 -5.76
C ALA A 225 12.37 1.43 -5.83
N ASP A 226 13.08 0.92 -6.82
CA ASP A 226 13.31 -0.53 -7.03
C ASP A 226 14.42 -1.03 -6.09
N GLY A 227 14.16 -0.93 -4.82
CA GLY A 227 15.07 -1.28 -3.73
C GLY A 227 14.75 -0.51 -2.44
N PRO A 228 15.52 -0.77 -1.36
CA PRO A 228 15.40 -0.01 -0.14
C PRO A 228 15.66 1.48 -0.39
N PRO A 229 14.78 2.39 0.09
CA PRO A 229 14.82 3.81 -0.27
C PRO A 229 16.01 4.59 0.34
N ASP A 230 16.76 3.97 1.25
CA ASP A 230 18.06 4.48 1.73
C ASP A 230 19.20 4.25 0.73
N ARG A 231 18.98 3.48 -0.34
CA ARG A 231 19.99 3.07 -1.33
C ARG A 231 19.59 3.37 -2.75
N VAL A 232 18.29 3.30 -3.04
CA VAL A 232 17.74 3.47 -4.38
C VAL A 232 16.83 4.67 -4.39
N GLY A 233 17.07 5.63 -5.27
CA GLY A 233 16.23 6.81 -5.46
C GLY A 233 14.90 6.46 -6.14
N PHE A 234 13.94 7.35 -5.97
CA PHE A 234 12.65 7.24 -6.65
C PHE A 234 12.76 7.67 -8.12
N SER A 235 12.19 6.91 -9.03
CA SER A 235 12.02 7.22 -10.44
C SER A 235 10.54 7.25 -10.81
N VAL A 236 10.21 8.00 -11.86
CA VAL A 236 8.84 8.04 -12.41
C VAL A 236 8.51 6.69 -13.02
N VAL A 237 7.31 6.19 -12.73
CA VAL A 237 6.73 5.00 -13.38
C VAL A 237 6.02 5.44 -14.66
N ASP A 238 6.40 4.88 -15.80
CA ASP A 238 5.70 5.07 -17.07
C ASP A 238 4.32 4.41 -17.00
N ARG A 239 3.28 5.13 -17.44
CA ARG A 239 1.87 4.72 -17.34
C ARG A 239 1.23 4.54 -18.71
#